data_82a4eeccc17794215610601b9b4a8aa4
#
_entry.id   82a4eeccc17794215610601b9b4a8aa4
#
_cell.length_a   1.000
_cell.length_b   1.000
_cell.length_c   1.000
_cell.angle_alpha   90.00
_cell.angle_beta   90.00
_cell.angle_gamma   90.00
#
_symmetry.space_group_name_H-M   'P 1'
#
loop_
_entity.id
_entity.type
_entity.pdbx_description
1 polymer ?
#
loop_
_entity_poly.entity_id
_entity_poly.type
_entity_poly.pdbx_seq_one_letter_code
_entity_poly.pdbx_strand_id
1 'polypeptide(L)'
;GYIHLSGCTGDVMSLTENYDILSTVLTDMVDIVYGQTLVDKWVHGTYAEEMPEMDLCLIEGSVCLQDEHSVQELLEARKKSGLIAAFGSCAITGCFTTYARGGQQAQPKHESFLPINSLVKVDVALPGCPVAPEMIAKTVVALCNGDLDYLKPAMDWAACDKGCGCDVLTNIVRQGLCTGCGTCALACPTRAMDFSEGRPSCDKDRCVKCGSCYMMCP
;
A
#
# COMPACT_ATOMS: atom_id res chain seq x y z
N GLY A 1 -12.77 6.05 4.99
CA GLY A 1 -13.10 5.65 3.60
C GLY A 1 -12.16 4.62 3.05
N TYR A 2 -12.59 3.92 2.01
CA TYR A 2 -11.78 3.00 1.23
C TYR A 2 -12.01 3.23 -0.26
N ILE A 3 -10.92 3.37 -1.01
CA ILE A 3 -10.94 3.52 -2.46
C ILE A 3 -10.06 2.44 -3.09
N HIS A 4 -10.61 1.77 -4.11
CA HIS A 4 -9.89 0.81 -4.94
C HIS A 4 -9.65 1.40 -6.33
N LEU A 5 -8.39 1.69 -6.62
CA LEU A 5 -7.93 2.10 -7.94
C LEU A 5 -7.47 0.88 -8.76
N SER A 6 -6.38 1.00 -9.50
CA SER A 6 -5.86 -0.12 -10.30
C SER A 6 -4.97 -1.03 -9.46
N GLY A 7 -5.52 -2.14 -9.01
CA GLY A 7 -4.86 -3.13 -8.17
C GLY A 7 -5.51 -4.50 -8.25
N CYS A 8 -5.11 -5.41 -7.36
CA CYS A 8 -5.59 -6.79 -7.34
C CYS A 8 -6.58 -7.11 -6.22
N THR A 9 -7.03 -6.13 -5.42
CA THR A 9 -7.85 -6.32 -4.22
C THR A 9 -7.19 -7.14 -3.10
N GLY A 10 -5.90 -7.41 -3.20
CA GLY A 10 -5.18 -8.20 -2.21
C GLY A 10 -5.10 -7.54 -0.84
N ASP A 11 -5.00 -6.21 -0.81
CA ASP A 11 -4.87 -5.47 0.44
C ASP A 11 -6.21 -5.42 1.21
N VAL A 12 -7.34 -5.23 0.53
CA VAL A 12 -8.66 -5.31 1.19
C VAL A 12 -8.98 -6.73 1.64
N MET A 13 -8.56 -7.75 0.90
CA MET A 13 -8.69 -9.13 1.37
C MET A 13 -7.87 -9.36 2.64
N SER A 14 -6.64 -8.85 2.68
CA SER A 14 -5.80 -8.90 3.88
C SER A 14 -6.41 -8.16 5.07
N LEU A 15 -7.09 -7.03 4.84
CA LEU A 15 -7.86 -6.35 5.89
C LEU A 15 -8.94 -7.29 6.47
N THR A 16 -9.65 -8.03 5.61
CA THR A 16 -10.72 -8.94 6.06
C THR A 16 -10.22 -10.21 6.73
N GLU A 17 -8.93 -10.54 6.65
CA GLU A 17 -8.32 -11.69 7.35
C GLU A 17 -8.08 -11.44 8.85
N ASN A 18 -8.33 -10.24 9.34
CA ASN A 18 -8.21 -9.90 10.77
C ASN A 18 -9.43 -10.34 11.59
N TYR A 19 -9.81 -11.60 11.49
CA TYR A 19 -11.04 -12.15 12.09
C TYR A 19 -11.21 -11.85 13.57
N ASP A 20 -10.14 -11.92 14.35
CA ASP A 20 -10.19 -11.75 15.81
C ASP A 20 -10.55 -10.34 16.27
N ILE A 21 -10.16 -9.32 15.50
CA ILE A 21 -10.37 -7.93 15.88
C ILE A 21 -11.27 -7.15 14.92
N LEU A 22 -11.56 -7.71 13.74
CA LEU A 22 -12.30 -7.02 12.69
C LEU A 22 -13.69 -6.59 13.19
N SER A 23 -14.37 -7.44 13.91
CA SER A 23 -15.68 -7.13 14.48
C SER A 23 -15.60 -5.94 15.44
N THR A 24 -14.65 -5.92 16.38
CA THR A 24 -14.46 -4.81 17.32
C THR A 24 -14.09 -3.52 16.60
N VAL A 25 -13.20 -3.60 15.60
CA VAL A 25 -12.83 -2.42 14.81
C VAL A 25 -14.05 -1.83 14.10
N LEU A 26 -14.87 -2.66 13.46
CA LEU A 26 -16.02 -2.22 12.68
C LEU A 26 -17.23 -1.80 13.54
N THR A 27 -17.37 -2.34 14.76
CA THR A 27 -18.52 -2.01 15.64
C THR A 27 -18.24 -0.86 16.60
N ASP A 28 -16.99 -0.78 17.10
CA ASP A 28 -16.68 0.08 18.26
C ASP A 28 -15.66 1.19 17.94
N MET A 29 -14.90 1.07 16.84
CA MET A 29 -13.78 1.95 16.57
C MET A 29 -13.93 2.82 15.33
N VAL A 30 -14.54 2.30 14.26
CA VAL A 30 -14.62 3.01 12.97
C VAL A 30 -15.99 2.88 12.33
N ASP A 31 -16.43 3.96 11.67
CA ASP A 31 -17.57 3.97 10.75
C ASP A 31 -17.04 4.02 9.32
N ILE A 32 -17.40 3.04 8.49
CA ILE A 32 -17.06 3.08 7.07
C ILE A 32 -18.09 3.95 6.35
N VAL A 33 -17.69 5.17 6.00
CA VAL A 33 -18.61 6.15 5.37
C VAL A 33 -18.53 6.18 3.86
N TYR A 34 -17.46 5.63 3.28
CA TYR A 34 -17.25 5.54 1.83
C TYR A 34 -16.46 4.28 1.49
N GLY A 35 -16.87 3.55 0.44
CA GLY A 35 -16.12 2.38 0.00
C GLY A 35 -16.85 1.57 -1.04
N GLN A 36 -16.20 1.31 -2.17
CA GLN A 36 -16.78 0.62 -3.33
C GLN A 36 -17.19 -0.82 -3.05
N THR A 37 -16.49 -1.48 -2.15
CA THR A 37 -16.70 -2.91 -1.85
C THR A 37 -17.11 -3.17 -0.41
N LEU A 38 -17.11 -2.15 0.44
CA LEU A 38 -17.29 -2.28 1.87
C LEU A 38 -18.61 -1.72 2.40
N VAL A 39 -19.32 -0.90 1.62
CA VAL A 39 -20.59 -0.29 2.02
C VAL A 39 -21.63 -0.30 0.91
N ASP A 40 -22.89 -0.53 1.28
CA ASP A 40 -24.02 -0.60 0.34
C ASP A 40 -24.50 0.78 -0.16
N LYS A 41 -24.03 1.86 0.45
CA LYS A 41 -24.46 3.23 0.11
C LYS A 41 -23.79 3.78 -1.15
N TRP A 42 -22.86 3.04 -1.71
CA TRP A 42 -22.14 3.48 -2.87
C TRP A 42 -22.98 3.31 -4.14
N VAL A 43 -23.16 4.41 -4.87
CA VAL A 43 -23.96 4.43 -6.10
C VAL A 43 -23.04 4.66 -7.29
N HIS A 44 -23.11 3.78 -8.29
CA HIS A 44 -22.32 3.89 -9.50
C HIS A 44 -22.52 5.23 -10.21
N GLY A 45 -21.41 5.92 -10.48
CA GLY A 45 -21.35 7.08 -11.38
C GLY A 45 -21.45 8.45 -10.71
N THR A 46 -21.52 8.52 -9.38
CA THR A 46 -21.64 9.81 -8.64
C THR A 46 -20.56 9.98 -7.56
N TYR A 47 -19.39 9.49 -7.82
CA TYR A 47 -18.35 9.35 -6.80
C TYR A 47 -17.89 10.67 -6.18
N ALA A 48 -17.46 11.62 -7.01
CA ALA A 48 -16.85 12.83 -6.52
C ALA A 48 -17.85 13.81 -5.90
N GLU A 49 -19.12 13.74 -6.31
CA GLU A 49 -20.18 14.64 -5.80
C GLU A 49 -20.77 14.15 -4.47
N GLU A 50 -20.69 12.82 -4.23
CA GLU A 50 -21.31 12.18 -3.06
C GLU A 50 -20.30 11.77 -1.99
N MET A 51 -19.00 12.02 -2.20
CA MET A 51 -17.96 11.63 -1.24
C MET A 51 -18.10 12.45 0.05
N PRO A 52 -18.32 11.80 1.22
CA PRO A 52 -18.42 12.50 2.49
C PRO A 52 -17.06 12.98 3.00
N GLU A 53 -17.09 13.88 3.98
CA GLU A 53 -15.91 14.15 4.80
C GLU A 53 -15.55 12.90 5.61
N MET A 54 -14.25 12.60 5.73
CA MET A 54 -13.76 11.44 6.47
C MET A 54 -12.44 11.74 7.16
N ASP A 55 -12.18 11.07 8.27
CA ASP A 55 -10.92 11.25 9.01
C ASP A 55 -9.74 10.59 8.31
N LEU A 56 -10.00 9.39 7.74
CA LEU A 56 -9.01 8.56 7.06
C LEU A 56 -9.60 7.99 5.78
N CYS A 57 -8.81 8.04 4.70
CA CYS A 57 -9.07 7.28 3.48
C CYS A 57 -7.92 6.29 3.19
N LEU A 58 -8.23 5.00 3.17
CA LEU A 58 -7.34 3.95 2.68
C LEU A 58 -7.48 3.87 1.16
N ILE A 59 -6.38 4.00 0.43
CA ILE A 59 -6.39 3.95 -1.04
C ILE A 59 -5.51 2.80 -1.50
N GLU A 60 -6.14 1.79 -2.10
CA GLU A 60 -5.49 0.62 -2.70
C GLU A 60 -5.35 0.79 -4.21
N GLY A 61 -4.22 0.35 -4.75
CA GLY A 61 -3.96 0.38 -6.19
C GLY A 61 -3.25 1.65 -6.67
N SER A 62 -2.77 1.61 -7.90
CA SER A 62 -2.15 2.75 -8.59
C SER A 62 -3.18 3.57 -9.34
N VAL A 63 -2.88 4.82 -9.62
CA VAL A 63 -3.77 5.69 -10.41
C VAL A 63 -3.43 5.59 -11.90
N CYS A 64 -4.44 5.35 -12.74
CA CYS A 64 -4.33 5.42 -14.19
C CYS A 64 -4.63 6.86 -14.65
N LEU A 65 -3.66 7.52 -15.29
CA LEU A 65 -3.84 8.92 -15.72
C LEU A 65 -4.87 9.10 -16.84
N GLN A 66 -5.15 8.07 -17.61
CA GLN A 66 -6.15 8.09 -18.69
C GLN A 66 -7.56 7.75 -18.20
N ASP A 67 -7.68 7.29 -16.97
CA ASP A 67 -8.97 7.12 -16.30
C ASP A 67 -9.31 8.39 -15.50
N GLU A 68 -10.01 9.31 -16.15
CA GLU A 68 -10.41 10.59 -15.55
C GLU A 68 -11.20 10.40 -14.26
N HIS A 69 -11.98 9.32 -14.18
CA HIS A 69 -12.78 9.00 -13.01
C HIS A 69 -11.89 8.69 -11.80
N SER A 70 -10.95 7.76 -11.93
CA SER A 70 -9.99 7.41 -10.87
C SER A 70 -9.15 8.62 -10.43
N VAL A 71 -8.76 9.48 -11.37
CA VAL A 71 -8.03 10.72 -11.06
C VAL A 71 -8.91 11.67 -10.24
N GLN A 72 -10.15 11.91 -10.66
CA GLN A 72 -11.08 12.79 -9.94
C GLN A 72 -11.41 12.25 -8.55
N GLU A 73 -11.69 10.96 -8.43
CA GLU A 73 -11.96 10.31 -7.14
C GLU A 73 -10.78 10.47 -6.18
N LEU A 74 -9.54 10.24 -6.65
CA LEU A 74 -8.34 10.43 -5.84
C LEU A 74 -8.16 11.89 -5.38
N LEU A 75 -8.37 12.85 -6.28
CA LEU A 75 -8.26 14.28 -5.95
C LEU A 75 -9.35 14.74 -4.97
N GLU A 76 -10.56 14.23 -5.12
CA GLU A 76 -11.66 14.52 -4.21
C GLU A 76 -11.43 13.87 -2.84
N ALA A 77 -10.94 12.63 -2.80
CA ALA A 77 -10.55 11.97 -1.56
C ALA A 77 -9.53 12.80 -0.78
N ARG A 78 -8.54 13.40 -1.45
CA ARG A 78 -7.57 14.28 -0.75
C ARG A 78 -8.22 15.51 -0.13
N LYS A 79 -9.22 16.09 -0.76
CA LYS A 79 -9.93 17.26 -0.21
C LYS A 79 -10.83 16.90 0.97
N LYS A 80 -11.44 15.72 0.91
CA LYS A 80 -12.45 15.24 1.85
C LYS A 80 -11.88 14.44 3.02
N SER A 81 -10.60 14.05 2.97
CA SER A 81 -10.00 13.23 4.00
C SER A 81 -9.02 14.03 4.85
N GLY A 82 -9.08 13.86 6.15
CA GLY A 82 -8.06 14.36 7.07
C GLY A 82 -6.70 13.73 6.79
N LEU A 83 -6.66 12.41 6.63
CA LEU A 83 -5.48 11.62 6.30
C LEU A 83 -5.72 10.75 5.08
N ILE A 84 -4.70 10.63 4.22
CA ILE A 84 -4.62 9.63 3.15
C ILE A 84 -3.59 8.59 3.53
N ALA A 85 -4.00 7.33 3.55
CA ALA A 85 -3.10 6.19 3.66
C ALA A 85 -2.97 5.47 2.32
N ALA A 86 -1.75 5.42 1.77
CA ALA A 86 -1.44 4.55 0.65
C ALA A 86 -1.41 3.10 1.14
N PHE A 87 -2.36 2.32 0.68
CA PHE A 87 -2.62 0.96 1.15
C PHE A 87 -2.12 -0.05 0.12
N GLY A 88 -1.03 -0.71 0.45
CA GLY A 88 -0.34 -1.64 -0.42
C GLY A 88 0.66 -1.02 -1.39
N SER A 89 1.50 -1.86 -1.94
CA SER A 89 2.64 -1.43 -2.77
C SER A 89 2.23 -0.82 -4.10
N CYS A 90 1.07 -1.17 -4.65
CA CYS A 90 0.58 -0.55 -5.88
C CYS A 90 0.26 0.95 -5.65
N ALA A 91 -0.33 1.30 -4.52
CA ALA A 91 -0.58 2.69 -4.16
C ALA A 91 0.71 3.49 -3.90
N ILE A 92 1.74 2.84 -3.29
CA ILE A 92 2.97 3.50 -2.85
C ILE A 92 3.99 3.68 -3.97
N THR A 93 4.19 2.65 -4.81
CA THR A 93 5.27 2.61 -5.82
C THR A 93 4.79 2.27 -7.23
N GLY A 94 3.49 2.03 -7.39
CA GLY A 94 2.91 1.49 -8.62
C GLY A 94 3.15 -0.02 -8.79
N CYS A 95 4.12 -0.60 -8.11
CA CYS A 95 4.44 -2.04 -8.07
C CYS A 95 4.31 -2.72 -9.45
N PHE A 96 3.50 -3.77 -9.57
CA PHE A 96 3.33 -4.52 -10.82
C PHE A 96 2.68 -3.71 -11.95
N THR A 97 1.88 -2.71 -11.63
CA THR A 97 1.16 -1.93 -12.64
C THR A 97 2.10 -1.07 -13.50
N THR A 98 3.28 -0.72 -12.98
CA THR A 98 4.26 0.13 -13.67
C THR A 98 5.36 -0.65 -14.38
N TYR A 99 5.37 -1.99 -14.29
CA TYR A 99 6.44 -2.81 -14.85
C TYR A 99 5.93 -3.86 -15.83
N ALA A 100 6.46 -3.86 -17.05
CA ALA A 100 6.32 -4.98 -17.98
C ALA A 100 7.37 -6.05 -17.65
N ARG A 101 6.96 -7.31 -17.54
CA ARG A 101 7.84 -8.43 -17.20
C ARG A 101 7.63 -9.61 -18.16
N GLY A 102 8.68 -10.39 -18.36
CA GLY A 102 8.61 -11.63 -19.12
C GLY A 102 8.16 -11.51 -20.57
N GLY A 103 8.44 -10.39 -21.23
CA GLY A 103 8.02 -10.12 -22.60
C GLY A 103 6.53 -9.76 -22.74
N GLN A 104 5.79 -9.69 -21.64
CA GLN A 104 4.40 -9.21 -21.62
C GLN A 104 4.38 -7.71 -21.45
N GLN A 105 3.48 -7.04 -22.14
CA GLN A 105 3.15 -5.66 -21.84
C GLN A 105 2.17 -5.66 -20.67
N ALA A 106 2.61 -5.17 -19.52
CA ALA A 106 1.76 -5.05 -18.32
C ALA A 106 0.66 -4.02 -18.52
N GLN A 107 0.86 -3.08 -19.45
CA GLN A 107 -0.05 -1.98 -19.71
C GLN A 107 -0.30 -1.83 -21.20
N PRO A 108 -1.50 -1.39 -21.60
CA PRO A 108 -1.72 -0.85 -22.93
C PRO A 108 -0.76 0.32 -23.19
N LYS A 109 -0.31 0.49 -24.43
CA LYS A 109 0.67 1.53 -24.78
C LYS A 109 0.23 2.96 -24.47
N HIS A 110 -1.07 3.20 -24.35
CA HIS A 110 -1.69 4.50 -24.11
C HIS A 110 -2.04 4.76 -22.64
N GLU A 111 -1.77 3.82 -21.73
CA GLU A 111 -2.07 3.97 -20.31
C GLU A 111 -0.82 4.21 -19.48
N SER A 112 -0.94 5.08 -18.47
CA SER A 112 0.13 5.42 -17.54
C SER A 112 -0.36 5.22 -16.12
N PHE A 113 0.17 4.21 -15.46
CA PHE A 113 -0.11 3.92 -14.05
C PHE A 113 0.99 4.49 -13.17
N LEU A 114 0.60 5.28 -12.18
CA LEU A 114 1.50 5.95 -11.25
C LEU A 114 1.12 5.64 -9.80
N PRO A 115 2.07 5.69 -8.87
CA PRO A 115 1.76 5.69 -7.45
C PRO A 115 0.93 6.93 -7.08
N ILE A 116 0.07 6.82 -6.08
CA ILE A 116 -0.88 7.89 -5.74
C ILE A 116 -0.20 9.17 -5.25
N ASN A 117 1.00 9.08 -4.65
CA ASN A 117 1.79 10.23 -4.22
C ASN A 117 2.29 11.12 -5.39
N SER A 118 2.13 10.66 -6.63
CA SER A 118 2.40 11.48 -7.83
C SER A 118 1.33 12.57 -8.04
N LEU A 119 0.13 12.42 -7.47
CA LEU A 119 -0.98 13.35 -7.63
C LEU A 119 -1.43 14.00 -6.32
N VAL A 120 -1.34 13.29 -5.20
CA VAL A 120 -1.81 13.76 -3.90
C VAL A 120 -0.77 13.54 -2.81
N LYS A 121 -0.82 14.36 -1.77
CA LYS A 121 -0.04 14.12 -0.56
C LYS A 121 -0.56 12.88 0.15
N VAL A 122 0.33 11.93 0.40
CA VAL A 122 0.10 10.75 1.24
C VAL A 122 0.64 11.03 2.64
N ASP A 123 -0.14 10.71 3.66
CA ASP A 123 0.22 10.96 5.07
C ASP A 123 0.77 9.71 5.75
N VAL A 124 0.26 8.54 5.37
CA VAL A 124 0.67 7.23 5.90
C VAL A 124 0.85 6.25 4.75
N ALA A 125 1.86 5.40 4.79
CA ALA A 125 2.08 4.36 3.79
C ALA A 125 2.20 2.98 4.45
N LEU A 126 1.38 2.04 4.00
CA LEU A 126 1.34 0.65 4.46
C LEU A 126 1.85 -0.26 3.34
N PRO A 127 3.16 -0.51 3.26
CA PRO A 127 3.73 -1.31 2.19
C PRO A 127 3.44 -2.79 2.39
N GLY A 128 3.31 -3.50 1.28
CA GLY A 128 3.07 -4.93 1.20
C GLY A 128 2.45 -5.30 -0.14
N CYS A 129 2.49 -6.56 -0.50
CA CYS A 129 1.85 -7.09 -1.71
C CYS A 129 1.34 -8.52 -1.42
N PRO A 130 0.26 -8.61 -0.62
CA PRO A 130 -0.49 -7.57 0.09
C PRO A 130 0.18 -7.09 1.40
N VAL A 131 -0.41 -6.07 2.03
CA VAL A 131 -0.04 -5.64 3.39
C VAL A 131 -0.37 -6.75 4.39
N ALA A 132 0.51 -6.98 5.37
CA ALA A 132 0.25 -8.01 6.38
C ALA A 132 -0.99 -7.67 7.24
N PRO A 133 -1.90 -8.64 7.51
CA PRO A 133 -3.12 -8.41 8.28
C PRO A 133 -2.88 -7.71 9.62
N GLU A 134 -1.89 -8.15 10.38
CA GLU A 134 -1.57 -7.58 11.70
C GLU A 134 -1.09 -6.12 11.60
N MET A 135 -0.41 -5.77 10.52
CA MET A 135 0.03 -4.38 10.30
C MET A 135 -1.17 -3.46 10.06
N ILE A 136 -2.15 -3.90 9.28
CA ILE A 136 -3.38 -3.15 9.00
C ILE A 136 -4.13 -2.90 10.31
N ALA A 137 -4.39 -3.98 11.04
CA ALA A 137 -5.12 -3.93 12.31
C ALA A 137 -4.48 -2.99 13.32
N LYS A 138 -3.17 -3.14 13.56
CA LYS A 138 -2.43 -2.30 14.49
C LYS A 138 -2.38 -0.84 14.05
N THR A 139 -2.29 -0.58 12.73
CA THR A 139 -2.29 0.78 12.21
C THR A 139 -3.64 1.47 12.40
N VAL A 140 -4.76 0.77 12.15
CA VAL A 140 -6.10 1.31 12.39
C VAL A 140 -6.27 1.63 13.87
N VAL A 141 -5.93 0.71 14.76
CA VAL A 141 -5.98 0.93 16.21
C VAL A 141 -5.11 2.11 16.65
N ALA A 142 -3.89 2.21 16.11
CA ALA A 142 -2.97 3.32 16.43
C ALA A 142 -3.51 4.67 15.94
N LEU A 143 -4.12 4.70 14.74
CA LEU A 143 -4.78 5.91 14.22
C LEU A 143 -5.94 6.35 15.10
N CYS A 144 -6.81 5.42 15.51
CA CYS A 144 -7.93 5.72 16.42
C CYS A 144 -7.47 6.23 17.78
N ASN A 145 -6.35 5.74 18.29
CA ASN A 145 -5.79 6.12 19.58
C ASN A 145 -4.84 7.33 19.52
N GLY A 146 -4.50 7.82 18.32
CA GLY A 146 -3.52 8.89 18.14
C GLY A 146 -2.08 8.50 18.54
N ASP A 147 -1.73 7.22 18.40
CA ASP A 147 -0.39 6.69 18.72
C ASP A 147 0.59 7.05 17.61
N LEU A 148 1.14 8.25 17.68
CA LEU A 148 2.08 8.78 16.68
C LEU A 148 3.43 8.04 16.69
N ASP A 149 3.84 7.49 17.81
CA ASP A 149 5.10 6.75 17.91
C ASP A 149 5.04 5.46 17.10
N TYR A 150 3.92 4.74 17.19
CA TYR A 150 3.67 3.58 16.36
C TYR A 150 3.53 3.93 14.86
N LEU A 151 2.86 5.04 14.56
CA LEU A 151 2.60 5.47 13.17
C LEU A 151 3.83 6.08 12.49
N LYS A 152 4.81 6.56 13.26
CA LYS A 152 5.98 7.26 12.71
C LYS A 152 6.68 6.52 11.56
N PRO A 153 7.00 5.22 11.62
CA PRO A 153 7.62 4.51 10.50
C PRO A 153 6.79 4.54 9.22
N ALA A 154 5.47 4.42 9.32
CA ALA A 154 4.55 4.47 8.20
C ALA A 154 4.43 5.90 7.62
N MET A 155 4.49 6.93 8.46
CA MET A 155 4.54 8.34 8.04
C MET A 155 5.89 8.67 7.38
N ASP A 156 7.00 8.21 7.95
CA ASP A 156 8.33 8.38 7.36
C ASP A 156 8.42 7.66 6.00
N TRP A 157 7.77 6.50 5.86
CA TRP A 157 7.68 5.79 4.59
C TRP A 157 6.89 6.56 3.54
N ALA A 158 5.80 7.19 3.91
CA ALA A 158 5.01 8.04 3.02
C ALA A 158 5.80 9.22 2.46
N ALA A 159 6.73 9.76 3.25
CA ALA A 159 7.60 10.86 2.86
C ALA A 159 8.82 10.42 2.03
N CYS A 160 9.07 9.11 1.91
CA CYS A 160 10.26 8.56 1.26
C CYS A 160 9.88 7.77 0.00
N ASP A 161 10.62 7.98 -1.08
CA ASP A 161 10.51 7.18 -2.31
C ASP A 161 11.27 5.83 -2.18
N LYS A 162 11.04 5.12 -1.05
CA LYS A 162 11.67 3.85 -0.71
C LYS A 162 10.75 2.69 -1.08
N GLY A 163 11.34 1.51 -1.27
CA GLY A 163 10.62 0.29 -1.59
C GLY A 163 11.46 -0.72 -2.36
N CYS A 164 12.63 -0.33 -2.76
CA CYS A 164 13.56 -1.23 -3.47
C CYS A 164 14.15 -2.29 -2.52
N GLY A 165 14.37 -3.51 -3.00
CA GLY A 165 15.18 -4.50 -2.28
C GLY A 165 16.60 -4.00 -1.93
N CYS A 166 17.08 -3.00 -2.62
CA CYS A 166 18.34 -2.30 -2.31
C CYS A 166 18.34 -1.66 -0.93
N ASP A 167 17.17 -1.27 -0.42
CA ASP A 167 17.06 -0.63 0.91
C ASP A 167 17.37 -1.62 2.02
N VAL A 168 16.98 -2.90 1.87
CA VAL A 168 17.42 -3.98 2.76
C VAL A 168 18.94 -4.09 2.76
N LEU A 169 19.57 -4.04 1.60
CA LEU A 169 21.01 -4.16 1.49
C LEU A 169 21.73 -2.97 2.12
N THR A 170 21.19 -1.76 1.94
CA THR A 170 21.83 -0.53 2.41
C THR A 170 21.59 -0.29 3.90
N ASN A 171 20.34 -0.45 4.34
CA ASN A 171 19.92 -0.02 5.68
C ASN A 171 20.00 -1.16 6.72
N ILE A 172 20.11 -2.41 6.29
CA ILE A 172 20.14 -3.57 7.19
C ILE A 172 21.44 -4.35 7.02
N VAL A 173 21.72 -4.86 5.80
CA VAL A 173 22.87 -5.76 5.59
C VAL A 173 24.20 -5.03 5.78
N ARG A 174 24.36 -3.86 5.13
CA ARG A 174 25.61 -3.06 5.24
C ARG A 174 25.82 -2.44 6.61
N GLN A 175 24.74 -2.26 7.37
CA GLN A 175 24.81 -1.77 8.75
C GLN A 175 25.12 -2.88 9.77
N GLY A 176 25.28 -4.14 9.32
CA GLY A 176 25.58 -5.26 10.20
C GLY A 176 24.38 -5.77 11.02
N LEU A 177 23.15 -5.32 10.70
CA LEU A 177 21.94 -5.69 11.42
C LEU A 177 21.35 -7.01 10.92
N CYS A 178 21.79 -7.52 9.77
CA CYS A 178 21.25 -8.74 9.16
C CYS A 178 21.60 -9.98 9.99
N THR A 179 20.58 -10.67 10.48
CA THR A 179 20.70 -11.92 11.25
C THR A 179 20.81 -13.17 10.38
N GLY A 180 20.66 -13.05 9.06
CA GLY A 180 20.71 -14.19 8.14
C GLY A 180 19.45 -15.05 8.13
N CYS A 181 18.29 -14.54 8.54
CA CYS A 181 17.04 -15.31 8.67
C CYS A 181 16.38 -15.70 7.32
N GLY A 182 16.75 -15.06 6.20
CA GLY A 182 16.18 -15.34 4.86
C GLY A 182 14.77 -14.82 4.61
N THR A 183 14.10 -14.19 5.57
CA THR A 183 12.72 -13.69 5.45
C THR A 183 12.53 -12.77 4.26
N CYS A 184 13.50 -11.91 3.95
CA CYS A 184 13.42 -10.99 2.81
C CYS A 184 13.32 -11.72 1.46
N ALA A 185 13.95 -12.89 1.31
CA ALA A 185 13.83 -13.71 0.10
C ALA A 185 12.46 -14.43 0.04
N LEU A 186 11.98 -14.92 1.17
CA LEU A 186 10.67 -15.57 1.27
C LEU A 186 9.51 -14.59 1.02
N ALA A 187 9.63 -13.36 1.52
CA ALA A 187 8.62 -12.32 1.36
C ALA A 187 8.61 -11.69 -0.05
N CYS A 188 9.59 -11.97 -0.90
CA CYS A 188 9.71 -11.31 -2.20
C CYS A 188 8.77 -11.93 -3.24
N PRO A 189 7.70 -11.22 -3.70
CA PRO A 189 6.71 -11.78 -4.62
C PRO A 189 7.28 -12.05 -6.02
N THR A 190 8.33 -11.33 -6.42
CA THR A 190 8.98 -11.50 -7.73
C THR A 190 10.25 -12.34 -7.65
N ARG A 191 10.61 -12.83 -6.48
CA ARG A 191 11.88 -13.52 -6.23
C ARG A 191 13.11 -12.71 -6.70
N ALA A 192 13.01 -11.38 -6.56
CA ALA A 192 14.13 -10.49 -6.81
C ALA A 192 15.18 -10.53 -5.68
N MET A 193 14.73 -10.85 -4.45
CA MET A 193 15.64 -11.09 -3.34
C MET A 193 16.08 -12.55 -3.34
N ASP A 194 17.39 -12.76 -3.33
CA ASP A 194 18.01 -14.08 -3.22
C ASP A 194 18.82 -14.18 -1.92
N PHE A 195 18.94 -15.39 -1.40
CA PHE A 195 19.65 -15.71 -0.16
C PHE A 195 20.53 -16.94 -0.28
N SER A 196 20.90 -17.34 -1.50
CA SER A 196 21.64 -18.59 -1.78
C SER A 196 23.05 -18.62 -1.19
N GLU A 197 23.67 -17.45 -0.97
CA GLU A 197 25.03 -17.34 -0.42
C GLU A 197 25.08 -16.97 1.08
N GLY A 198 23.96 -17.16 1.80
CA GLY A 198 23.89 -16.85 3.24
C GLY A 198 23.76 -15.36 3.56
N ARG A 199 23.63 -14.51 2.53
CA ARG A 199 23.34 -13.08 2.66
C ARG A 199 22.36 -12.64 1.57
N PRO A 200 21.48 -11.65 1.86
CA PRO A 200 20.56 -11.17 0.85
C PRO A 200 21.30 -10.49 -0.31
N SER A 201 20.86 -10.79 -1.52
CA SER A 201 21.18 -10.03 -2.72
C SER A 201 19.89 -9.63 -3.44
N CYS A 202 19.95 -8.61 -4.31
CA CYS A 202 18.78 -8.08 -5.00
C CYS A 202 19.05 -7.99 -6.50
N ASP A 203 18.26 -8.74 -7.27
CA ASP A 203 18.15 -8.58 -8.72
C ASP A 203 17.26 -7.37 -9.02
N LYS A 204 17.88 -6.26 -9.46
CA LYS A 204 17.18 -5.01 -9.71
C LYS A 204 16.20 -5.08 -10.89
N ASP A 205 16.47 -5.96 -11.86
CA ASP A 205 15.64 -6.10 -13.05
C ASP A 205 14.31 -6.82 -12.73
N ARG A 206 14.32 -7.62 -11.66
CA ARG A 206 13.13 -8.33 -11.17
C ARG A 206 12.44 -7.57 -10.05
N CYS A 207 13.09 -6.60 -9.42
CA CYS A 207 12.55 -5.86 -8.29
C CYS A 207 11.47 -4.87 -8.73
N VAL A 208 10.24 -5.06 -8.25
CA VAL A 208 9.09 -4.16 -8.50
C VAL A 208 8.89 -3.12 -7.39
N LYS A 209 9.89 -2.93 -6.53
CA LYS A 209 9.91 -1.92 -5.46
C LYS A 209 8.73 -2.01 -4.49
N CYS A 210 8.21 -3.21 -4.22
CA CYS A 210 7.04 -3.40 -3.36
C CYS A 210 7.32 -3.17 -1.86
N GLY A 211 8.55 -3.13 -1.42
CA GLY A 211 8.92 -2.91 -0.02
C GLY A 211 8.74 -4.12 0.91
N SER A 212 8.08 -5.20 0.49
CA SER A 212 7.77 -6.36 1.35
C SER A 212 9.00 -6.94 2.06
N CYS A 213 10.13 -7.04 1.36
CA CYS A 213 11.37 -7.55 1.96
C CYS A 213 11.91 -6.68 3.11
N TYR A 214 11.69 -5.38 3.06
CA TYR A 214 12.11 -4.44 4.09
C TYR A 214 11.18 -4.48 5.30
N MET A 215 9.86 -4.50 5.06
CA MET A 215 8.86 -4.50 6.11
C MET A 215 8.77 -5.83 6.87
N MET A 216 9.10 -6.94 6.20
CA MET A 216 9.11 -8.26 6.83
C MET A 216 10.45 -8.62 7.48
N CYS A 217 11.43 -7.71 7.45
CA CYS A 217 12.69 -7.90 8.14
C CYS A 217 12.48 -7.72 9.66
N PRO A 218 12.78 -8.75 10.49
CA PRO A 218 12.54 -8.70 11.93
C PRO A 218 13.41 -7.70 12.67
#